data_d7a6e07ae290b82ed0d17f8395c07d4d
#
_entry.id   d7a6e07ae290b82ed0d17f8395c07d4d
#
_cell.length_a   1.000
_cell.length_b   1.000
_cell.length_c   1.000
_cell.angle_alpha   90.00
_cell.angle_beta   90.00
_cell.angle_gamma   90.00
#
_symmetry.space_group_name_H-M   'P 1'
#
loop_
_entity.id
_entity.type
_entity.pdbx_description
1 polymer ?
#
loop_
_entity_poly.entity_id
_entity_poly.type
_entity_poly.pdbx_seq_one_letter_code
_entity_poly.pdbx_strand_id
1 'polypeptide(L)'
;MKKADLSDKDKIIDILYSSFADNASISYVVKQDHKKVKRTKLLMEYSFFIGMNFGEVFMSNDETACCILLFPHNKKISFNAIWWDIKLCFGCIGIENIFKVLKREKQLKKNHPKSSFVHLWYIGVLPKHQGMGKGSYLAQKIIDSHKSKTIYLETSSKQNLKFYDRLGFKITKILEIGYRLYVLKR
;
A
#
# COMPACT_ATOMS: atom_id res chain seq x y z
N MET A 1 -16.95 -3.48 7.46
CA MET A 1 -15.56 -3.92 7.37
C MET A 1 -15.13 -4.49 8.71
N LYS A 2 -14.30 -5.51 8.73
CA LYS A 2 -13.69 -6.11 9.92
C LYS A 2 -12.20 -5.79 9.95
N LYS A 3 -11.64 -5.72 11.16
CA LYS A 3 -10.18 -5.72 11.34
C LYS A 3 -9.69 -7.12 11.03
N ALA A 4 -8.67 -7.23 10.20
CA ALA A 4 -8.12 -8.50 9.77
C ALA A 4 -7.25 -9.14 10.86
N ASP A 5 -7.17 -10.44 10.85
CA ASP A 5 -6.26 -11.25 11.65
C ASP A 5 -5.36 -12.14 10.76
N LEU A 6 -4.54 -12.99 11.37
CA LEU A 6 -3.60 -13.83 10.63
C LEU A 6 -4.29 -14.88 9.75
N SER A 7 -5.52 -15.28 10.06
CA SER A 7 -6.29 -16.23 9.24
C SER A 7 -6.76 -15.62 7.92
N ASP A 8 -6.86 -14.29 7.86
CA ASP A 8 -7.25 -13.56 6.65
C ASP A 8 -6.08 -13.34 5.66
N LYS A 9 -4.85 -13.73 6.03
CA LYS A 9 -3.62 -13.44 5.28
C LYS A 9 -3.72 -13.79 3.81
N ASP A 10 -4.06 -15.03 3.49
CA ASP A 10 -4.01 -15.51 2.12
C ASP A 10 -5.05 -14.82 1.23
N LYS A 11 -6.24 -14.55 1.76
CA LYS A 11 -7.28 -13.76 1.06
C LYS A 11 -6.83 -12.33 0.78
N ILE A 12 -6.24 -11.67 1.77
CA ILE A 12 -5.74 -10.31 1.61
C ILE A 12 -4.63 -10.25 0.59
N ILE A 13 -3.69 -11.21 0.60
CA ILE A 13 -2.63 -11.32 -0.41
C ILE A 13 -3.24 -11.46 -1.82
N ASP A 14 -4.25 -12.29 -1.98
CA ASP A 14 -4.90 -12.51 -3.27
C ASP A 14 -5.68 -11.27 -3.75
N ILE A 15 -6.36 -10.56 -2.84
CA ILE A 15 -7.02 -9.28 -3.17
C ILE A 15 -5.98 -8.25 -3.62
N LEU A 16 -4.90 -8.09 -2.85
CA LEU A 16 -3.84 -7.12 -3.18
C LEU A 16 -3.13 -7.49 -4.48
N TYR A 17 -2.77 -8.75 -4.66
CA TYR A 17 -2.15 -9.21 -5.89
C TYR A 17 -3.04 -8.92 -7.10
N SER A 18 -4.31 -9.31 -7.04
CA SER A 18 -5.27 -9.11 -8.13
C SER A 18 -5.54 -7.63 -8.44
N SER A 19 -5.40 -6.75 -7.42
CA SER A 19 -5.64 -5.31 -7.57
C SER A 19 -4.41 -4.56 -8.09
N PHE A 20 -3.19 -5.08 -7.84
CA PHE A 20 -1.96 -4.30 -8.01
C PHE A 20 -0.89 -4.98 -8.88
N ALA A 21 -1.11 -6.19 -9.43
CA ALA A 21 -0.10 -6.93 -10.18
C ALA A 21 0.51 -6.13 -11.35
N ASP A 22 -0.29 -5.30 -12.01
CA ASP A 22 0.13 -4.46 -13.14
C ASP A 22 0.34 -2.99 -12.77
N ASN A 23 0.36 -2.66 -11.48
CA ASN A 23 0.59 -1.30 -11.01
C ASN A 23 2.04 -0.88 -11.24
N ALA A 24 2.27 0.30 -11.81
CA ALA A 24 3.61 0.81 -12.14
C ALA A 24 4.53 0.90 -10.91
N SER A 25 4.00 1.28 -9.74
CA SER A 25 4.77 1.33 -8.49
C SER A 25 5.22 -0.06 -8.03
N ILE A 26 4.37 -1.08 -8.19
CA ILE A 26 4.69 -2.47 -7.89
C ILE A 26 5.73 -3.00 -8.87
N SER A 27 5.50 -2.79 -10.17
CA SER A 27 6.43 -3.21 -11.22
C SER A 27 7.81 -2.56 -11.10
N TYR A 28 7.89 -1.35 -10.54
CA TYR A 28 9.16 -0.67 -10.27
C TYR A 28 9.95 -1.34 -9.14
N VAL A 29 9.28 -1.85 -8.12
CA VAL A 29 9.92 -2.47 -6.94
C VAL A 29 10.25 -3.93 -7.21
N VAL A 30 9.34 -4.67 -7.83
CA VAL A 30 9.48 -6.11 -8.06
C VAL A 30 10.43 -6.39 -9.20
N LYS A 31 11.39 -7.31 -9.00
CA LYS A 31 12.27 -7.79 -10.09
C LYS A 31 11.41 -8.42 -11.19
N GLN A 32 11.63 -7.95 -12.43
CA GLN A 32 10.90 -8.37 -13.62
C GLN A 32 11.59 -9.57 -14.27
N ASP A 33 11.32 -10.79 -13.77
CA ASP A 33 11.82 -12.06 -14.29
C ASP A 33 10.69 -13.12 -14.33
N HIS A 34 11.02 -14.35 -14.72
CA HIS A 34 10.08 -15.48 -14.76
C HIS A 34 9.40 -15.78 -13.41
N LYS A 35 9.91 -15.23 -12.29
CA LYS A 35 9.33 -15.37 -10.95
C LYS A 35 8.49 -14.15 -10.54
N LYS A 36 8.15 -13.22 -11.46
CA LYS A 36 7.42 -11.98 -11.17
C LYS A 36 6.17 -12.23 -10.30
N VAL A 37 5.36 -13.22 -10.63
CA VAL A 37 4.14 -13.56 -9.87
C VAL A 37 4.47 -13.90 -8.42
N LYS A 38 5.42 -14.82 -8.19
CA LYS A 38 5.86 -15.19 -6.83
C LYS A 38 6.43 -14.01 -6.07
N ARG A 39 7.21 -13.16 -6.73
CA ARG A 39 7.82 -11.96 -6.14
C ARG A 39 6.77 -10.93 -5.76
N THR A 40 5.76 -10.71 -6.60
CA THR A 40 4.66 -9.79 -6.31
C THR A 40 3.83 -10.29 -5.11
N LYS A 41 3.51 -11.59 -5.06
CA LYS A 41 2.83 -12.17 -3.88
C LYS A 41 3.66 -12.03 -2.61
N LEU A 42 4.98 -12.19 -2.68
CA LEU A 42 5.87 -11.95 -1.54
C LEU A 42 5.85 -10.47 -1.08
N LEU A 43 5.77 -9.51 -2.01
CA LEU A 43 5.60 -8.09 -1.65
C LEU A 43 4.25 -7.86 -0.93
N MET A 44 3.17 -8.49 -1.39
CA MET A 44 1.86 -8.36 -0.72
C MET A 44 1.88 -9.03 0.67
N GLU A 45 2.54 -10.17 0.82
CA GLU A 45 2.74 -10.84 2.11
C GLU A 45 3.55 -9.95 3.08
N TYR A 46 4.64 -9.35 2.60
CA TYR A 46 5.41 -8.35 3.35
C TYR A 46 4.53 -7.18 3.78
N SER A 47 3.72 -6.65 2.86
CA SER A 47 2.85 -5.50 3.14
C SER A 47 1.78 -5.83 4.18
N PHE A 48 1.19 -7.03 4.12
CA PHE A 48 0.28 -7.52 5.14
C PHE A 48 0.96 -7.58 6.51
N PHE A 49 2.14 -8.21 6.58
CA PHE A 49 2.89 -8.35 7.82
C PHE A 49 3.26 -6.99 8.44
N ILE A 50 3.76 -6.06 7.63
CA ILE A 50 4.09 -4.69 8.08
C ILE A 50 2.83 -3.95 8.54
N GLY A 51 1.71 -4.10 7.83
CA GLY A 51 0.43 -3.53 8.22
C GLY A 51 -0.07 -4.04 9.56
N MET A 52 0.05 -5.34 9.80
CA MET A 52 -0.35 -5.97 11.08
C MET A 52 0.52 -5.50 12.26
N ASN A 53 1.80 -5.21 12.04
CA ASN A 53 2.73 -4.84 13.11
C ASN A 53 2.82 -3.33 13.37
N PHE A 54 2.68 -2.50 12.34
CA PHE A 54 2.94 -1.05 12.42
C PHE A 54 1.77 -0.21 11.94
N GLY A 55 0.60 -0.81 11.81
CA GLY A 55 -0.59 -0.15 11.34
C GLY A 55 -1.86 -0.93 11.63
N GLU A 56 -2.75 -0.94 10.67
CA GLU A 56 -4.00 -1.69 10.70
C GLU A 56 -4.32 -2.26 9.33
N VAL A 57 -4.86 -3.47 9.33
CA VAL A 57 -5.35 -4.14 8.13
C VAL A 57 -6.84 -4.39 8.29
N PHE A 58 -7.60 -4.02 7.27
CA PHE A 58 -9.04 -4.22 7.25
C PHE A 58 -9.47 -4.98 6.01
N MET A 59 -10.52 -5.76 6.14
CA MET A 59 -11.18 -6.46 5.05
C MET A 59 -12.69 -6.15 5.05
N SER A 60 -13.30 -6.10 3.88
CA SER A 60 -14.76 -6.02 3.76
C SER A 60 -15.42 -7.30 4.28
N ASN A 61 -16.66 -7.20 4.77
CA ASN A 61 -17.34 -8.38 5.35
C ASN A 61 -17.59 -9.48 4.33
N ASP A 62 -17.67 -9.13 3.06
CA ASP A 62 -17.82 -10.06 1.92
C ASP A 62 -16.48 -10.52 1.33
N GLU A 63 -15.37 -10.17 1.99
CA GLU A 63 -14.01 -10.62 1.68
C GLU A 63 -13.55 -10.30 0.23
N THR A 64 -14.09 -9.24 -0.37
CA THR A 64 -13.78 -8.86 -1.77
C THR A 64 -12.93 -7.61 -1.89
N ALA A 65 -12.69 -6.92 -0.77
CA ALA A 65 -11.88 -5.70 -0.72
C ALA A 65 -11.09 -5.64 0.60
N CYS A 66 -9.93 -5.01 0.57
CA CYS A 66 -9.10 -4.81 1.76
C CYS A 66 -8.37 -3.47 1.70
N CYS A 67 -7.89 -3.02 2.86
CA CYS A 67 -6.97 -1.89 2.93
C CYS A 67 -5.91 -2.11 4.01
N ILE A 68 -4.74 -1.51 3.79
CA ILE A 68 -3.63 -1.50 4.74
C ILE A 68 -3.31 -0.05 5.08
N LEU A 69 -3.35 0.26 6.34
CA LEU A 69 -2.91 1.53 6.92
C LEU A 69 -1.56 1.34 7.59
N LEU A 70 -0.71 2.35 7.55
CA LEU A 70 0.49 2.42 8.37
C LEU A 70 0.44 3.66 9.26
N PHE A 71 1.05 3.54 10.43
CA PHE A 71 1.29 4.65 11.36
C PHE A 71 2.80 4.86 11.49
N PRO A 72 3.44 5.59 10.55
CA PRO A 72 4.91 5.68 10.47
C PRO A 72 5.58 6.18 11.76
N HIS A 73 4.88 6.98 12.55
CA HIS A 73 5.38 7.47 13.85
C HIS A 73 5.40 6.41 14.95
N ASN A 74 4.66 5.31 14.76
CA ASN A 74 4.62 4.19 15.71
C ASN A 74 5.60 3.06 15.32
N LYS A 75 6.32 3.21 14.19
CA LYS A 75 7.23 2.17 13.72
C LYS A 75 8.41 2.02 14.68
N LYS A 76 8.50 0.84 15.31
CA LYS A 76 9.62 0.43 16.17
C LYS A 76 10.52 -0.53 15.40
N ILE A 77 11.80 -0.59 15.77
CA ILE A 77 12.70 -1.61 15.26
C ILE A 77 12.28 -2.96 15.87
N SER A 78 12.07 -3.96 15.01
CA SER A 78 11.70 -5.31 15.40
C SER A 78 12.54 -6.31 14.62
N PHE A 79 13.06 -7.34 15.28
CA PHE A 79 13.81 -8.42 14.61
C PHE A 79 12.99 -9.06 13.48
N ASN A 80 11.69 -9.26 13.70
CA ASN A 80 10.81 -9.78 12.68
C ASN A 80 10.69 -8.85 11.47
N ALA A 81 10.66 -7.52 11.67
CA ALA A 81 10.63 -6.57 10.55
C ALA A 81 11.95 -6.61 9.75
N ILE A 82 13.09 -6.70 10.42
CA ILE A 82 14.40 -6.84 9.76
C ILE A 82 14.46 -8.13 8.93
N TRP A 83 13.97 -9.24 9.47
CA TRP A 83 13.90 -10.50 8.73
C TRP A 83 13.04 -10.37 7.46
N TRP A 84 11.89 -9.70 7.57
CA TRP A 84 11.02 -9.44 6.44
C TRP A 84 11.66 -8.49 5.41
N ASP A 85 12.41 -7.47 5.85
CA ASP A 85 13.16 -6.58 4.96
C ASP A 85 14.23 -7.38 4.17
N ILE A 86 14.95 -8.28 4.83
CA ILE A 86 15.93 -9.18 4.18
C ILE A 86 15.23 -10.08 3.16
N LYS A 87 14.14 -10.74 3.55
CA LYS A 87 13.33 -11.60 2.67
C LYS A 87 12.82 -10.84 1.45
N LEU A 88 12.39 -9.57 1.64
CA LEU A 88 11.96 -8.69 0.56
C LEU A 88 13.11 -8.35 -0.40
N CYS A 89 14.28 -7.97 0.11
CA CYS A 89 15.45 -7.62 -0.70
C CYS A 89 15.87 -8.77 -1.63
N PHE A 90 16.02 -9.96 -1.11
CA PHE A 90 16.51 -11.10 -1.89
C PHE A 90 15.38 -11.80 -2.68
N GLY A 91 14.21 -11.94 -2.07
CA GLY A 91 13.10 -12.70 -2.64
C GLY A 91 12.24 -11.92 -3.64
N CYS A 92 12.17 -10.58 -3.49
CA CYS A 92 11.27 -9.75 -4.29
C CYS A 92 12.03 -8.76 -5.17
N ILE A 93 12.86 -7.89 -4.58
CA ILE A 93 13.49 -6.75 -5.26
C ILE A 93 14.63 -7.23 -6.18
N GLY A 94 15.45 -8.17 -5.70
CA GLY A 94 16.72 -8.54 -6.33
C GLY A 94 17.82 -7.56 -5.99
N ILE A 95 19.04 -8.09 -5.76
CA ILE A 95 20.19 -7.32 -5.27
C ILE A 95 20.50 -6.13 -6.18
N GLU A 96 20.37 -6.30 -7.49
CA GLU A 96 20.62 -5.28 -8.51
C GLU A 96 19.68 -4.06 -8.43
N ASN A 97 18.49 -4.23 -7.85
CA ASN A 97 17.47 -3.17 -7.75
C ASN A 97 17.43 -2.51 -6.37
N ILE A 98 18.18 -3.00 -5.38
CA ILE A 98 18.10 -2.51 -3.98
C ILE A 98 18.37 -1.00 -3.91
N PHE A 99 19.45 -0.51 -4.53
CA PHE A 99 19.78 0.92 -4.52
C PHE A 99 18.71 1.79 -5.17
N LYS A 100 18.11 1.30 -6.26
CA LYS A 100 17.00 1.96 -6.96
C LYS A 100 15.79 2.10 -6.05
N VAL A 101 15.41 1.03 -5.34
CA VAL A 101 14.28 1.03 -4.40
C VAL A 101 14.57 1.89 -3.17
N LEU A 102 15.76 1.84 -2.59
CA LEU A 102 16.16 2.70 -1.46
C LEU A 102 16.13 4.19 -1.83
N LYS A 103 16.57 4.55 -3.04
CA LYS A 103 16.49 5.94 -3.54
C LYS A 103 15.03 6.40 -3.65
N ARG A 104 14.15 5.53 -4.16
CA ARG A 104 12.72 5.77 -4.19
C ARG A 104 12.14 5.99 -2.79
N GLU A 105 12.40 5.10 -1.86
CA GLU A 105 11.90 5.19 -0.48
C GLU A 105 12.38 6.48 0.21
N LYS A 106 13.64 6.88 0.00
CA LYS A 106 14.18 8.14 0.50
C LYS A 106 13.41 9.33 -0.06
N GLN A 107 13.05 9.31 -1.35
CA GLN A 107 12.26 10.37 -1.97
C GLN A 107 10.84 10.42 -1.42
N LEU A 108 10.19 9.27 -1.21
CA LEU A 108 8.84 9.21 -0.61
C LEU A 108 8.85 9.78 0.81
N LYS A 109 9.79 9.34 1.65
CA LYS A 109 9.91 9.82 3.04
C LYS A 109 10.10 11.33 3.15
N LYS A 110 10.80 11.97 2.21
CA LYS A 110 10.93 13.45 2.16
C LYS A 110 9.60 14.18 1.96
N ASN A 111 8.59 13.50 1.43
CA ASN A 111 7.28 14.07 1.15
C ASN A 111 6.22 13.70 2.20
N HIS A 112 6.59 12.90 3.19
CA HIS A 112 5.71 12.57 4.32
C HIS A 112 5.37 13.83 5.12
N PRO A 113 4.16 13.93 5.68
CA PRO A 113 3.82 14.98 6.63
C PRO A 113 4.79 15.00 7.81
N LYS A 114 5.13 16.20 8.30
CA LYS A 114 5.99 16.36 9.50
C LYS A 114 5.25 15.98 10.79
N SER A 115 3.95 16.25 10.85
CA SER A 115 3.07 15.85 11.95
C SER A 115 2.69 14.37 11.84
N SER A 116 2.14 13.80 12.91
CA SER A 116 1.58 12.45 12.91
C SER A 116 0.49 12.32 11.83
N PHE A 117 0.56 11.25 11.05
CA PHE A 117 -0.37 11.00 9.96
C PHE A 117 -0.70 9.51 9.81
N VAL A 118 -1.78 9.23 9.11
CA VAL A 118 -2.17 7.88 8.68
C VAL A 118 -1.76 7.73 7.22
N HIS A 119 -0.97 6.72 6.91
CA HIS A 119 -0.62 6.37 5.55
C HIS A 119 -1.58 5.30 5.04
N LEU A 120 -2.51 5.66 4.14
CA LEU A 120 -3.31 4.69 3.41
C LEU A 120 -2.43 4.04 2.34
N TRP A 121 -1.76 2.95 2.73
CA TRP A 121 -0.71 2.32 1.91
C TRP A 121 -1.29 1.50 0.77
N TYR A 122 -2.32 0.70 1.05
CA TYR A 122 -3.06 -0.05 0.04
C TYR A 122 -4.56 0.06 0.25
N ILE A 123 -5.30 0.13 -0.84
CA ILE A 123 -6.73 -0.13 -0.89
C ILE A 123 -7.00 -0.91 -2.17
N GLY A 124 -7.39 -2.17 -2.03
CA GLY A 124 -7.60 -3.12 -3.12
C GLY A 124 -9.02 -3.65 -3.14
N VAL A 125 -9.53 -3.86 -4.34
CA VAL A 125 -10.84 -4.50 -4.60
C VAL A 125 -10.63 -5.53 -5.71
N LEU A 126 -11.10 -6.76 -5.50
CA LEU A 126 -11.05 -7.80 -6.53
C LEU A 126 -11.63 -7.27 -7.86
N PRO A 127 -10.98 -7.52 -9.01
CA PRO A 127 -11.38 -6.95 -10.31
C PRO A 127 -12.87 -7.12 -10.62
N LYS A 128 -13.44 -8.29 -10.34
CA LYS A 128 -14.88 -8.58 -10.56
C LYS A 128 -15.83 -7.74 -9.70
N HIS A 129 -15.33 -7.08 -8.66
CA HIS A 129 -16.10 -6.28 -7.69
C HIS A 129 -15.74 -4.80 -7.73
N GLN A 130 -14.88 -4.38 -8.66
CA GLN A 130 -14.59 -2.97 -8.88
C GLN A 130 -15.79 -2.25 -9.48
N GLY A 131 -15.86 -0.92 -9.31
CA GLY A 131 -17.02 -0.12 -9.77
C GLY A 131 -18.26 -0.21 -8.90
N MET A 132 -18.33 -1.14 -7.93
CA MET A 132 -19.50 -1.38 -7.05
C MET A 132 -19.45 -0.58 -5.74
N GLY A 133 -18.64 0.46 -5.64
CA GLY A 133 -18.56 1.33 -4.46
C GLY A 133 -17.76 0.76 -3.27
N LYS A 134 -17.28 -0.48 -3.31
CA LYS A 134 -16.59 -1.14 -2.18
C LYS A 134 -15.33 -0.40 -1.73
N GLY A 135 -14.50 0.05 -2.67
CA GLY A 135 -13.32 0.88 -2.36
C GLY A 135 -13.71 2.21 -1.72
N SER A 136 -14.76 2.86 -2.21
CA SER A 136 -15.28 4.11 -1.63
C SER A 136 -15.78 3.89 -0.21
N TYR A 137 -16.50 2.80 0.04
CA TYR A 137 -16.99 2.44 1.37
C TYR A 137 -15.83 2.23 2.36
N LEU A 138 -14.81 1.44 1.98
CA LEU A 138 -13.64 1.24 2.84
C LEU A 138 -12.90 2.56 3.11
N ALA A 139 -12.62 3.33 2.06
CA ALA A 139 -11.92 4.60 2.21
C ALA A 139 -12.70 5.58 3.10
N GLN A 140 -14.04 5.68 2.93
CA GLN A 140 -14.86 6.53 3.77
C GLN A 140 -14.83 6.10 5.24
N LYS A 141 -14.90 4.80 5.54
CA LYS A 141 -14.77 4.28 6.92
C LYS A 141 -13.43 4.63 7.54
N ILE A 142 -12.33 4.55 6.77
CA ILE A 142 -11.00 4.96 7.25
C ILE A 142 -10.98 6.47 7.54
N ILE A 143 -11.52 7.28 6.65
CA ILE A 143 -11.63 8.73 6.82
C ILE A 143 -12.41 9.07 8.09
N ASP A 144 -13.56 8.41 8.30
CA ASP A 144 -14.42 8.65 9.45
C ASP A 144 -13.76 8.26 10.78
N SER A 145 -12.97 7.19 10.75
CA SER A 145 -12.23 6.71 11.94
C SER A 145 -11.01 7.56 12.29
N HIS A 146 -10.54 8.39 11.35
CA HIS A 146 -9.29 9.17 11.51
C HIS A 146 -9.48 10.67 11.23
N LYS A 147 -10.67 11.23 11.52
CA LYS A 147 -11.03 12.65 11.23
C LYS A 147 -10.06 13.69 11.77
N SER A 148 -9.38 13.40 12.87
CA SER A 148 -8.43 14.32 13.52
C SER A 148 -7.00 14.20 12.96
N LYS A 149 -6.74 13.32 12.01
CA LYS A 149 -5.39 13.07 11.48
C LYS A 149 -5.34 13.32 9.98
N THR A 150 -4.22 13.84 9.52
CA THR A 150 -3.92 13.87 8.08
C THR A 150 -3.87 12.44 7.55
N ILE A 151 -4.60 12.16 6.48
CA ILE A 151 -4.48 10.91 5.74
C ILE A 151 -3.63 11.19 4.49
N TYR A 152 -2.56 10.43 4.35
CA TYR A 152 -1.58 10.53 3.28
C TYR A 152 -1.63 9.27 2.42
N LEU A 153 -1.48 9.41 1.12
CA LEU A 153 -1.33 8.28 0.20
C LEU A 153 -0.51 8.64 -1.03
N GLU A 154 -0.02 7.63 -1.73
CA GLU A 154 0.56 7.75 -3.07
C GLU A 154 -0.18 6.84 -4.05
N THR A 155 -0.30 7.30 -5.29
CA THR A 155 -0.82 6.48 -6.39
C THR A 155 -0.08 6.75 -7.69
N SER A 156 0.25 5.67 -8.43
CA SER A 156 0.76 5.78 -9.80
C SER A 156 -0.36 5.76 -10.85
N SER A 157 -1.58 5.45 -10.44
CA SER A 157 -2.73 5.38 -11.35
C SER A 157 -3.41 6.73 -11.49
N LYS A 158 -3.31 7.34 -12.68
CA LYS A 158 -4.04 8.56 -13.01
C LYS A 158 -5.57 8.36 -12.95
N GLN A 159 -6.04 7.16 -13.26
CA GLN A 159 -7.47 6.81 -13.23
C GLN A 159 -8.06 6.92 -11.82
N ASN A 160 -7.25 6.64 -10.79
CA ASN A 160 -7.69 6.69 -9.40
C ASN A 160 -7.76 8.13 -8.84
N LEU A 161 -7.25 9.13 -9.54
CA LEU A 161 -7.27 10.52 -9.05
C LEU A 161 -8.70 11.04 -8.85
N LYS A 162 -9.62 10.74 -9.79
CA LYS A 162 -11.05 11.10 -9.64
C LYS A 162 -11.71 10.42 -8.45
N PHE A 163 -11.30 9.19 -8.14
CA PHE A 163 -11.78 8.46 -6.97
C PHE A 163 -11.33 9.15 -5.68
N TYR A 164 -10.06 9.49 -5.55
CA TYR A 164 -9.52 10.15 -4.37
C TYR A 164 -10.02 11.60 -4.23
N ASP A 165 -10.19 12.33 -5.33
CA ASP A 165 -10.73 13.71 -5.29
C ASP A 165 -12.17 13.74 -4.73
N ARG A 166 -13.04 12.79 -5.13
CA ARG A 166 -14.40 12.64 -4.56
C ARG A 166 -14.40 12.34 -3.06
N LEU A 167 -13.33 11.74 -2.55
CA LEU A 167 -13.13 11.48 -1.12
C LEU A 167 -12.45 12.64 -0.39
N GLY A 168 -12.23 13.78 -1.07
CA GLY A 168 -11.65 15.00 -0.49
C GLY A 168 -10.12 15.02 -0.43
N PHE A 169 -9.43 14.07 -1.07
CA PHE A 169 -7.97 14.11 -1.18
C PHE A 169 -7.54 15.13 -2.24
N LYS A 170 -6.46 15.85 -1.96
CA LYS A 170 -5.85 16.79 -2.89
C LYS A 170 -4.43 16.37 -3.23
N ILE A 171 -4.06 16.50 -4.51
CA ILE A 171 -2.68 16.28 -4.95
C ILE A 171 -1.81 17.39 -4.35
N THR A 172 -0.81 16.99 -3.59
CA THR A 172 0.16 17.91 -2.99
C THR A 172 1.49 17.92 -3.72
N LYS A 173 1.81 16.83 -4.43
CA LYS A 173 3.03 16.72 -5.23
C LYS A 173 2.90 15.65 -6.31
N ILE A 174 3.67 15.81 -7.38
CA ILE A 174 3.88 14.82 -8.42
C ILE A 174 5.38 14.51 -8.44
N LEU A 175 5.74 13.23 -8.39
CA LEU A 175 7.11 12.75 -8.42
C LEU A 175 7.35 11.96 -9.71
N GLU A 176 8.45 12.24 -10.39
CA GLU A 176 8.96 11.45 -11.52
C GLU A 176 10.14 10.61 -11.02
N ILE A 177 9.89 9.34 -10.73
CA ILE A 177 10.85 8.42 -10.11
C ILE A 177 11.05 7.14 -10.94
N GLY A 178 11.14 7.30 -12.26
CA GLY A 178 11.10 6.21 -13.23
C GLY A 178 9.68 5.84 -13.65
N TYR A 179 8.70 6.38 -12.98
CA TYR A 179 7.28 6.42 -13.30
C TYR A 179 6.67 7.62 -12.57
N ARG A 180 5.47 8.03 -13.01
CA ARG A 180 4.76 9.13 -12.35
C ARG A 180 4.04 8.65 -11.10
N LEU A 181 4.27 9.35 -9.99
CA LEU A 181 3.62 9.07 -8.71
C LEU A 181 2.99 10.35 -8.16
N TYR A 182 1.71 10.28 -7.87
CA TYR A 182 0.93 11.35 -7.29
C TYR A 182 0.90 11.18 -5.77
N VAL A 183 1.25 12.23 -5.04
CA VAL A 183 1.18 12.32 -3.59
C VAL A 183 -0.07 13.10 -3.23
N LEU A 184 -0.93 12.50 -2.42
CA LEU A 184 -2.21 13.10 -2.02
C LEU A 184 -2.33 13.16 -0.50
N LYS A 185 -3.07 14.18 -0.03
CA LYS A 185 -3.40 14.35 1.39
C LYS A 185 -4.84 14.77 1.56
N ARG A 186 -5.38 14.41 2.70
CA ARG A 186 -6.68 14.84 3.19
C ARG A 186 -6.57 15.20 4.67
#